data_d04434bc2e0913ef7e9e8a85e1bdba67
#
_entry.id   d04434bc2e0913ef7e9e8a85e1bdba67
#
_cell.length_a   1.000
_cell.length_b   1.000
_cell.length_c   1.000
_cell.angle_alpha   90.00
_cell.angle_beta   90.00
_cell.angle_gamma   90.00
#
_symmetry.space_group_name_H-M   'P 1'
#
loop_
_entity.id
_entity.type
_entity.pdbx_description
1 polymer ?
#
loop_
_entity_poly.entity_id
_entity_poly.type
_entity_poly.pdbx_seq_one_letter_code
_entity_poly.pdbx_strand_id
1 'polypeptide(L)'
;MSVQLLDKTRKINKLLHNNSSHKVVFNDICLVLSEILESNILVISKKGKVLGIKNRDDIAPIQELIRDEVGGYIDKVLNERLLNILSTKENVNLATLGFEFDGVNNYEAIINPIDIAGERLGTLFIYKSGVPYSIDDIILSEYGTTVVGLEMMRSVNEENAEENRKDRKSTRLNSSHD
;
A
#
# COMPACT_ATOMS: atom_id res chain seq x y z
N MET A 1 -19.25 -8.82 -16.89
CA MET A 1 -18.79 -8.17 -15.66
C MET A 1 -18.27 -9.16 -14.63
N SER A 2 -19.05 -10.20 -14.28
CA SER A 2 -18.65 -11.21 -13.29
C SER A 2 -17.37 -12.00 -13.66
N VAL A 3 -17.16 -12.31 -14.94
CA VAL A 3 -15.96 -13.04 -15.41
C VAL A 3 -14.71 -12.20 -15.24
N GLN A 4 -14.76 -10.91 -15.59
CA GLN A 4 -13.63 -10.00 -15.43
C GLN A 4 -13.26 -9.79 -13.96
N LEU A 5 -14.25 -9.63 -13.10
CA LEU A 5 -14.03 -9.50 -11.66
C LEU A 5 -13.37 -10.77 -11.10
N LEU A 6 -13.86 -11.94 -11.51
CA LEU A 6 -13.31 -13.21 -11.08
C LEU A 6 -11.83 -13.36 -11.52
N ASP A 7 -11.52 -13.04 -12.77
CA ASP A 7 -10.15 -13.13 -13.28
C ASP A 7 -9.20 -12.18 -12.54
N LYS A 8 -9.65 -10.97 -12.29
CA LYS A 8 -8.88 -9.96 -11.54
C LYS A 8 -8.67 -10.39 -10.09
N THR A 9 -9.70 -10.92 -9.45
CA THR A 9 -9.63 -11.46 -8.09
C THR A 9 -8.60 -12.61 -8.01
N ARG A 10 -8.58 -13.48 -9.00
CA ARG A 10 -7.63 -14.59 -9.07
C ARG A 10 -6.18 -14.12 -9.23
N LYS A 11 -5.96 -13.03 -9.97
CA LYS A 11 -4.63 -12.43 -10.08
C LYS A 11 -4.12 -11.92 -8.74
N ILE A 12 -4.99 -11.30 -7.95
CA ILE A 12 -4.65 -10.86 -6.58
C ILE A 12 -4.41 -12.08 -5.69
N ASN A 13 -5.24 -13.12 -5.78
CA ASN A 13 -5.09 -14.34 -5.00
C ASN A 13 -3.73 -15.02 -5.22
N LYS A 14 -3.19 -14.96 -6.41
CA LYS A 14 -1.87 -15.54 -6.70
C LYS A 14 -0.76 -14.93 -5.85
N LEU A 15 -0.91 -13.68 -5.43
CA LEU A 15 0.05 -13.04 -4.54
C LEU A 15 0.08 -13.71 -3.16
N LEU A 16 -1.08 -14.16 -2.66
CA LEU A 16 -1.19 -14.86 -1.38
C LEU A 16 -0.63 -16.29 -1.44
N HIS A 17 -0.77 -16.94 -2.60
CA HIS A 17 -0.38 -18.33 -2.79
C HIS A 17 1.04 -18.49 -3.31
N ASN A 18 1.74 -17.41 -3.49
CA ASN A 18 3.13 -17.45 -3.92
C ASN A 18 4.00 -17.86 -2.74
N ASN A 19 4.15 -19.19 -2.56
CA ASN A 19 4.89 -19.81 -1.46
C ASN A 19 6.41 -19.71 -1.62
N SER A 20 6.89 -18.79 -2.41
CA SER A 20 8.32 -18.59 -2.44
C SER A 20 8.76 -18.07 -1.06
N SER A 21 9.80 -18.68 -0.52
CA SER A 21 10.50 -18.22 0.66
C SER A 21 11.08 -16.81 0.49
N HIS A 22 10.82 -16.17 -0.63
CA HIS A 22 11.26 -14.84 -0.96
C HIS A 22 10.27 -13.81 -0.44
N LYS A 23 10.78 -12.77 0.19
CA LYS A 23 9.99 -11.59 0.58
C LYS A 23 9.21 -11.10 -0.63
N VAL A 24 7.88 -11.04 -0.50
CA VAL A 24 7.08 -10.36 -1.51
C VAL A 24 7.47 -8.88 -1.44
N VAL A 25 7.99 -8.38 -2.54
CA VAL A 25 8.34 -6.97 -2.65
C VAL A 25 7.03 -6.21 -2.86
N PHE A 26 6.80 -5.17 -2.07
CA PHE A 26 5.58 -4.35 -2.20
C PHE A 26 5.41 -3.77 -3.61
N ASN A 27 6.51 -3.53 -4.32
CA ASN A 27 6.44 -3.10 -5.71
C ASN A 27 5.76 -4.12 -6.62
N ASP A 28 5.92 -5.42 -6.36
CA ASP A 28 5.25 -6.48 -7.14
C ASP A 28 3.74 -6.47 -6.90
N ILE A 29 3.32 -6.23 -5.67
CA ILE A 29 1.90 -6.06 -5.34
C ILE A 29 1.35 -4.82 -6.05
N CYS A 30 2.07 -3.72 -5.99
CA CYS A 30 1.70 -2.48 -6.67
C CYS A 30 1.57 -2.68 -8.18
N LEU A 31 2.48 -3.45 -8.78
CA LEU A 31 2.44 -3.76 -10.21
C LEU A 31 1.14 -4.49 -10.58
N VAL A 32 0.79 -5.54 -9.84
CA VAL A 32 -0.43 -6.31 -10.09
C VAL A 32 -1.67 -5.44 -9.92
N LEU A 33 -1.76 -4.67 -8.84
CA LEU A 33 -2.89 -3.78 -8.60
C LEU A 33 -2.98 -2.67 -9.66
N SER A 34 -1.85 -2.16 -10.10
CA SER A 34 -1.81 -1.15 -11.16
C SER A 34 -2.37 -1.68 -12.47
N GLU A 35 -2.03 -2.90 -12.85
CA GLU A 35 -2.56 -3.54 -14.04
C GLU A 35 -4.07 -3.78 -13.95
N ILE A 36 -4.53 -4.27 -12.81
CA ILE A 36 -5.95 -4.61 -12.59
C ILE A 36 -6.82 -3.35 -12.54
N LEU A 37 -6.36 -2.31 -11.85
CA LEU A 37 -7.13 -1.09 -11.62
C LEU A 37 -6.80 0.01 -12.62
N GLU A 38 -5.84 -0.23 -13.50
CA GLU A 38 -5.37 0.78 -14.47
C GLU A 38 -5.07 2.12 -13.81
N SER A 39 -4.34 2.05 -12.70
CA SER A 39 -4.10 3.20 -11.81
C SER A 39 -2.67 3.23 -11.31
N ASN A 40 -2.26 4.38 -10.81
CA ASN A 40 -1.03 4.51 -10.05
C ASN A 40 -1.28 4.07 -8.61
N ILE A 41 -0.33 3.35 -8.03
CA ILE A 41 -0.48 2.71 -6.73
C ILE A 41 0.67 3.11 -5.81
N LEU A 42 0.34 3.44 -4.55
CA LEU A 42 1.33 3.60 -3.48
C LEU A 42 0.90 2.81 -2.26
N VAL A 43 1.86 2.13 -1.66
CA VAL A 43 1.71 1.53 -0.33
C VAL A 43 2.51 2.39 0.64
N ILE A 44 1.84 2.95 1.62
CA ILE A 44 2.41 3.90 2.59
C ILE A 44 2.26 3.31 3.99
N SER A 45 3.35 3.29 4.77
CA SER A 45 3.31 2.82 6.15
C SER A 45 2.58 3.83 7.05
N LYS A 46 2.25 3.42 8.26
CA LYS A 46 1.63 4.28 9.27
C LYS A 46 2.45 5.55 9.53
N LYS A 47 3.77 5.48 9.43
CA LYS A 47 4.66 6.64 9.63
C LYS A 47 4.82 7.50 8.38
N GLY A 48 4.19 7.13 7.27
CA GLY A 48 4.27 7.87 6.02
C GLY A 48 5.40 7.42 5.09
N LYS A 49 6.08 6.33 5.40
CA LYS A 49 7.14 5.78 4.56
C LYS A 49 6.54 5.09 3.34
N VAL A 50 7.05 5.39 2.16
CA VAL A 50 6.64 4.71 0.92
C VAL A 50 7.30 3.34 0.87
N LEU A 51 6.49 2.28 0.94
CA LEU A 51 6.93 0.90 0.93
C LEU A 51 6.91 0.28 -0.46
N GLY A 52 6.02 0.75 -1.31
CA GLY A 52 5.89 0.31 -2.69
C GLY A 52 5.23 1.36 -3.54
N ILE A 53 5.58 1.37 -4.81
CA ILE A 53 5.05 2.33 -5.77
C ILE A 53 4.99 1.71 -7.17
N LYS A 54 3.95 2.06 -7.91
CA LYS A 54 3.88 1.79 -9.35
C LYS A 54 3.18 2.93 -10.04
N ASN A 55 3.90 3.57 -10.95
CA ASN A 55 3.38 4.64 -11.82
C ASN A 55 3.20 4.07 -13.22
N ARG A 56 2.05 4.35 -13.82
CA ARG A 56 1.76 3.98 -15.19
C ARG A 56 2.25 5.09 -16.14
N ASP A 57 2.62 4.71 -17.36
CA ASP A 57 3.09 5.65 -18.37
C ASP A 57 2.00 6.63 -18.84
N ASP A 58 0.73 6.18 -18.78
CA ASP A 58 -0.43 6.95 -19.23
C ASP A 58 -1.05 7.85 -18.15
N ILE A 59 -0.53 7.84 -16.94
CA ILE A 59 -1.01 8.66 -15.83
C ILE A 59 0.15 9.50 -15.29
N ALA A 60 0.01 10.82 -15.36
CA ALA A 60 1.03 11.71 -14.81
C ALA A 60 1.12 11.52 -13.28
N PRO A 61 2.29 11.19 -12.75
CA PRO A 61 2.43 10.99 -11.32
C PRO A 61 2.32 12.31 -10.55
N ILE A 62 1.79 12.22 -9.34
CA ILE A 62 1.66 13.37 -8.45
C ILE A 62 3.00 13.59 -7.76
N GLN A 63 3.65 14.72 -8.05
CA GLN A 63 5.00 15.02 -7.57
C GLN A 63 5.11 15.01 -6.05
N GLU A 64 4.09 15.45 -5.35
CA GLU A 64 4.07 15.47 -3.89
C GLU A 64 4.11 14.08 -3.27
N LEU A 65 3.67 13.05 -4.03
CA LEU A 65 3.66 11.65 -3.58
C LEU A 65 4.92 10.88 -3.99
N ILE A 66 5.69 11.37 -4.96
CA ILE A 66 6.83 10.64 -5.53
C ILE A 66 8.16 11.33 -5.30
N ARG A 67 8.18 12.36 -4.45
CA ARG A 67 9.37 13.17 -4.17
C ARG A 67 10.58 12.33 -3.81
N ASP A 68 10.33 11.27 -3.07
CA ASP A 68 11.37 10.38 -2.60
C ASP A 68 10.91 8.96 -2.94
N GLU A 69 11.62 8.30 -3.81
CA GLU A 69 11.42 6.92 -4.20
C GLU A 69 11.05 6.00 -3.03
N VAL A 70 10.92 4.71 -3.25
CA VAL A 70 10.68 3.73 -2.17
C VAL A 70 11.72 3.93 -1.05
N GLY A 71 11.23 4.06 0.18
CA GLY A 71 12.04 4.34 1.36
C GLY A 71 11.98 5.78 1.83
N GLY A 72 11.53 6.72 0.98
CA GLY A 72 11.28 8.09 1.37
C GLY A 72 9.94 8.24 2.11
N TYR A 73 9.69 9.44 2.60
CA TYR A 73 8.49 9.75 3.38
C TYR A 73 7.62 10.76 2.65
N ILE A 74 6.32 10.57 2.67
CA ILE A 74 5.37 11.58 2.20
C ILE A 74 5.31 12.72 3.21
N ASP A 75 4.71 13.85 2.82
CA ASP A 75 4.53 14.98 3.71
C ASP A 75 3.79 14.57 4.99
N LYS A 76 4.28 15.05 6.13
CA LYS A 76 3.75 14.70 7.45
C LYS A 76 2.28 15.09 7.61
N VAL A 77 1.89 16.28 7.15
CA VAL A 77 0.50 16.75 7.24
C VAL A 77 -0.41 15.90 6.36
N LEU A 78 0.06 15.55 5.15
CA LEU A 78 -0.68 14.65 4.27
C LEU A 78 -0.87 13.28 4.92
N ASN A 79 0.17 12.73 5.53
CA ASN A 79 0.07 11.44 6.20
C ASN A 79 -0.94 11.47 7.35
N GLU A 80 -0.95 12.54 8.14
CA GLU A 80 -1.93 12.71 9.21
C GLU A 80 -3.36 12.74 8.67
N ARG A 81 -3.58 13.42 7.54
CA ARG A 81 -4.88 13.43 6.87
C ARG A 81 -5.30 12.06 6.39
N LEU A 82 -4.36 11.29 5.82
CA LEU A 82 -4.64 9.92 5.39
C LEU A 82 -4.98 9.01 6.58
N LEU A 83 -4.28 9.16 7.70
CA LEU A 83 -4.54 8.37 8.90
C LEU A 83 -5.90 8.66 9.55
N ASN A 84 -6.48 9.83 9.30
CA ASN A 84 -7.83 10.17 9.75
C ASN A 84 -8.93 9.50 8.92
N ILE A 85 -8.59 8.89 7.78
CA ILE A 85 -9.51 8.12 6.98
C ILE A 85 -9.58 6.72 7.58
N LEU A 86 -10.71 6.38 8.17
CA LEU A 86 -10.90 5.13 8.93
C LEU A 86 -11.60 4.03 8.14
N SER A 87 -12.17 4.35 7.00
CA SER A 87 -12.80 3.40 6.08
C SER A 87 -12.46 3.79 4.65
N THR A 88 -12.57 2.84 3.72
CA THR A 88 -12.30 3.11 2.30
C THR A 88 -13.10 4.31 1.82
N LYS A 89 -12.41 5.26 1.20
CA LYS A 89 -13.04 6.39 0.52
C LYS A 89 -12.81 6.27 -0.97
N GLU A 90 -13.88 6.23 -1.71
CA GLU A 90 -13.90 6.08 -3.15
C GLU A 90 -14.10 7.41 -3.85
N ASN A 91 -13.48 7.54 -5.02
CA ASN A 91 -13.63 8.71 -5.90
C ASN A 91 -13.37 10.03 -5.16
N VAL A 92 -12.27 10.05 -4.42
CA VAL A 92 -11.86 11.21 -3.62
C VAL A 92 -11.27 12.28 -4.55
N ASN A 93 -11.72 13.52 -4.37
CA ASN A 93 -11.07 14.67 -5.01
C ASN A 93 -9.81 14.99 -4.20
N LEU A 94 -8.67 14.98 -4.86
CA LEU A 94 -7.37 15.21 -4.21
C LEU A 94 -7.26 16.58 -3.54
N ALA A 95 -7.99 17.59 -4.03
CA ALA A 95 -8.00 18.90 -3.39
C ALA A 95 -8.50 18.83 -1.94
N THR A 96 -9.39 17.88 -1.62
CA THR A 96 -9.89 17.69 -0.25
C THR A 96 -8.81 17.16 0.71
N LEU A 97 -7.74 16.58 0.17
CA LEU A 97 -6.59 16.11 0.93
C LEU A 97 -5.47 17.16 1.03
N GLY A 98 -5.69 18.33 0.44
CA GLY A 98 -4.74 19.43 0.48
C GLY A 98 -3.78 19.50 -0.71
N PHE A 99 -3.99 18.69 -1.74
CA PHE A 99 -3.19 18.78 -2.98
C PHE A 99 -3.58 20.04 -3.76
N GLU A 100 -2.57 20.82 -4.13
CA GLU A 100 -2.74 22.05 -4.90
C GLU A 100 -1.80 22.03 -6.11
N PHE A 101 -2.34 21.68 -7.28
CA PHE A 101 -1.62 21.74 -8.54
C PHE A 101 -2.61 21.87 -9.70
N ASP A 102 -2.14 22.34 -10.84
CA ASP A 102 -2.97 22.47 -12.02
C ASP A 102 -3.46 21.09 -12.47
N GLY A 103 -4.78 20.95 -12.64
CA GLY A 103 -5.39 19.69 -13.05
C GLY A 103 -5.73 18.75 -11.89
N VAL A 104 -5.62 19.18 -10.63
CA VAL A 104 -5.93 18.38 -9.46
C VAL A 104 -7.34 17.78 -9.52
N ASN A 105 -8.31 18.51 -10.07
CA ASN A 105 -9.69 18.05 -10.19
C ASN A 105 -9.90 16.97 -11.27
N ASN A 106 -8.89 16.70 -12.09
CA ASN A 106 -8.95 15.67 -13.12
C ASN A 106 -8.61 14.28 -12.59
N TYR A 107 -8.15 14.19 -11.36
CA TYR A 107 -7.79 12.92 -10.71
C TYR A 107 -8.91 12.38 -9.87
N GLU A 108 -9.03 11.06 -9.89
CA GLU A 108 -9.88 10.30 -8.97
C GLU A 108 -8.99 9.41 -8.12
N ALA A 109 -9.29 9.28 -6.85
CA ALA A 109 -8.51 8.44 -5.94
C ALA A 109 -9.40 7.51 -5.13
N ILE A 110 -8.84 6.34 -4.79
CA ILE A 110 -9.39 5.46 -3.76
C ILE A 110 -8.36 5.43 -2.63
N ILE A 111 -8.79 5.77 -1.44
CA ILE A 111 -7.95 5.74 -0.25
C ILE A 111 -8.41 4.60 0.63
N ASN A 112 -7.56 3.61 0.80
CA ASN A 112 -7.87 2.43 1.62
C ASN A 112 -7.01 2.44 2.88
N PRO A 113 -7.62 2.51 4.07
CA PRO A 113 -6.87 2.27 5.29
C PRO A 113 -6.44 0.80 5.34
N ILE A 114 -5.19 0.54 5.67
CA ILE A 114 -4.68 -0.81 5.82
C ILE A 114 -4.77 -1.14 7.31
N ASP A 115 -5.81 -1.90 7.68
CA ASP A 115 -6.06 -2.33 9.05
C ASP A 115 -6.10 -3.85 9.11
N ILE A 116 -5.35 -4.45 10.01
CA ILE A 116 -5.40 -5.90 10.25
C ILE A 116 -5.57 -6.13 11.76
N ALA A 117 -6.57 -6.90 12.12
CA ALA A 117 -6.87 -7.24 13.52
C ALA A 117 -6.99 -6.01 14.43
N GLY A 118 -7.60 -4.95 13.92
CA GLY A 118 -7.81 -3.71 14.66
C GLY A 118 -6.61 -2.78 14.73
N GLU A 119 -5.49 -3.15 14.11
CA GLU A 119 -4.29 -2.32 14.08
C GLU A 119 -4.13 -1.63 12.73
N ARG A 120 -3.94 -0.32 12.75
CA ARG A 120 -3.66 0.46 11.54
C ARG A 120 -2.19 0.28 11.15
N LEU A 121 -1.97 -0.24 9.95
CA LEU A 121 -0.62 -0.50 9.42
C LEU A 121 -0.15 0.55 8.43
N GLY A 122 -1.07 1.18 7.73
CA GLY A 122 -0.72 2.17 6.71
C GLY A 122 -1.90 2.57 5.84
N THR A 123 -1.59 2.98 4.62
CA THR A 123 -2.57 3.43 3.64
C THR A 123 -2.21 2.89 2.26
N LEU A 124 -3.20 2.37 1.54
CA LEU A 124 -3.09 2.06 0.13
C LEU A 124 -3.71 3.22 -0.65
N PHE A 125 -2.88 3.93 -1.40
CA PHE A 125 -3.29 5.11 -2.17
C PHE A 125 -3.33 4.73 -3.64
N ILE A 126 -4.52 4.81 -4.25
CA ILE A 126 -4.78 4.46 -5.64
C ILE A 126 -5.32 5.68 -6.34
N TYR A 127 -4.74 6.04 -7.47
CA TYR A 127 -5.25 7.20 -8.22
C TYR A 127 -5.08 7.04 -9.73
N LYS A 128 -5.97 7.68 -10.46
CA LYS A 128 -5.94 7.80 -11.91
C LYS A 128 -6.55 9.13 -12.35
N SER A 129 -6.38 9.46 -13.62
CA SER A 129 -7.08 10.59 -14.22
C SER A 129 -8.26 10.08 -15.06
N GLY A 130 -9.32 10.87 -15.16
CA GLY A 130 -10.46 10.60 -16.03
C GLY A 130 -11.70 10.06 -15.32
N VAL A 131 -12.15 8.90 -15.75
CA VAL A 131 -13.44 8.32 -15.31
C VAL A 131 -13.41 7.86 -13.86
N PRO A 132 -14.49 8.06 -13.07
CA PRO A 132 -14.58 7.53 -11.72
C PRO A 132 -14.44 6.01 -11.65
N TYR A 133 -14.03 5.51 -10.49
CA TYR A 133 -13.91 4.08 -10.23
C TYR A 133 -15.27 3.41 -10.14
N SER A 134 -15.36 2.21 -10.69
CA SER A 134 -16.56 1.38 -10.62
C SER A 134 -16.64 0.63 -9.28
N ILE A 135 -17.81 0.04 -9.02
CA ILE A 135 -18.00 -0.82 -7.84
C ILE A 135 -17.01 -1.98 -7.85
N ASP A 136 -16.78 -2.59 -9.01
CA ASP A 136 -15.81 -3.69 -9.15
C ASP A 136 -14.39 -3.23 -8.76
N ASP A 137 -13.99 -2.03 -9.18
CA ASP A 137 -12.70 -1.45 -8.82
C ASP A 137 -12.57 -1.27 -7.31
N ILE A 138 -13.63 -0.80 -6.66
CA ILE A 138 -13.65 -0.59 -5.21
C ILE A 138 -13.51 -1.93 -4.47
N ILE A 139 -14.25 -2.95 -4.90
CA ILE A 139 -14.15 -4.31 -4.33
C ILE A 139 -12.73 -4.84 -4.47
N LEU A 140 -12.14 -4.70 -5.65
CA LEU A 140 -10.77 -5.15 -5.92
C LEU A 140 -9.75 -4.39 -5.09
N SER A 141 -9.95 -3.09 -4.90
CA SER A 141 -9.07 -2.26 -4.07
C SER A 141 -9.10 -2.70 -2.60
N GLU A 142 -10.26 -3.01 -2.07
CA GLU A 142 -10.41 -3.49 -0.69
C GLU A 142 -9.78 -4.86 -0.51
N TYR A 143 -9.96 -5.75 -1.49
CA TYR A 143 -9.31 -7.06 -1.48
C TYR A 143 -7.77 -6.92 -1.54
N GLY A 144 -7.28 -6.07 -2.45
CA GLY A 144 -5.85 -5.77 -2.54
C GLY A 144 -5.28 -5.19 -1.25
N THR A 145 -6.05 -4.36 -0.57
CA THR A 145 -5.67 -3.79 0.72
C THR A 145 -5.46 -4.87 1.79
N THR A 146 -6.32 -5.88 1.81
CA THR A 146 -6.18 -7.02 2.72
C THR A 146 -4.88 -7.80 2.43
N VAL A 147 -4.58 -8.04 1.16
CA VAL A 147 -3.34 -8.72 0.75
C VAL A 147 -2.11 -7.92 1.18
N VAL A 148 -2.11 -6.61 0.95
CA VAL A 148 -1.03 -5.72 1.38
C VAL A 148 -0.88 -5.77 2.91
N GLY A 149 -1.97 -5.69 3.63
CA GLY A 149 -1.97 -5.73 5.10
C GLY A 149 -1.38 -7.01 5.66
N LEU A 150 -1.75 -8.16 5.09
CA LEU A 150 -1.20 -9.45 5.49
C LEU A 150 0.32 -9.52 5.25
N GLU A 151 0.79 -8.97 4.14
CA GLU A 151 2.22 -8.92 3.84
C GLU A 151 2.97 -7.98 4.78
N MET A 152 2.38 -6.85 5.14
CA MET A 152 2.95 -5.93 6.13
C MET A 152 3.09 -6.62 7.50
N MET A 153 2.08 -7.36 7.94
CA MET A 153 2.10 -8.12 9.19
C MET A 153 3.20 -9.19 9.17
N ARG A 154 3.33 -9.90 8.07
CA ARG A 154 4.36 -10.92 7.91
C ARG A 154 5.76 -10.31 8.02
N SER A 155 6.00 -9.17 7.37
CA SER A 155 7.29 -8.47 7.43
C SER A 155 7.65 -8.03 8.84
N VAL A 156 6.70 -7.47 9.59
CA VAL A 156 6.91 -7.06 10.99
C VAL A 156 7.25 -8.27 11.86
N ASN A 157 6.52 -9.39 11.70
CA ASN A 157 6.76 -10.60 12.47
C ASN A 157 8.14 -11.21 12.19
N GLU A 158 8.60 -11.18 10.95
CA GLU A 158 9.93 -11.63 10.58
C GLU A 158 11.04 -10.77 11.22
N GLU A 159 10.90 -9.44 11.19
CA GLU A 159 11.82 -8.51 11.83
C GLU A 159 11.89 -8.76 13.33
N ASN A 160 10.76 -8.89 13.99
CA ASN A 160 10.71 -9.18 15.43
C ASN A 160 11.37 -10.51 15.77
N ALA A 161 11.18 -11.54 14.96
CA ALA A 161 11.83 -12.84 15.14
C ALA A 161 13.35 -12.74 15.01
N GLU A 162 13.85 -11.96 14.06
CA GLU A 162 15.29 -11.72 13.88
C GLU A 162 15.89 -10.94 15.05
N GLU A 163 15.25 -9.90 15.52
CA GLU A 163 15.68 -9.13 16.68
C GLU A 163 15.75 -10.01 17.93
N ASN A 164 14.75 -10.83 18.18
CA ASN A 164 14.72 -11.76 19.30
C ASN A 164 15.85 -12.79 19.23
N ARG A 165 16.22 -13.27 18.06
CA ARG A 165 17.36 -14.16 17.87
C ARG A 165 18.69 -13.46 18.17
N LYS A 166 18.86 -12.23 17.74
CA LYS A 166 20.04 -11.42 18.02
C LYS A 166 20.20 -11.17 19.52
N ASP A 167 19.11 -10.80 20.20
CA ASP A 167 19.10 -10.58 21.65
C ASP A 167 19.47 -11.85 22.42
N ARG A 168 18.94 -13.01 22.00
CA ARG A 168 19.29 -14.31 22.61
C ARG A 168 20.78 -14.64 22.43
N LYS A 169 21.35 -14.38 21.25
CA LYS A 169 22.78 -14.58 20.99
C LYS A 169 23.63 -13.67 21.85
N SER A 170 23.29 -12.40 21.97
CA SER A 170 23.98 -11.44 22.82
C SER A 170 23.96 -11.85 24.28
N THR A 171 22.81 -12.29 24.80
CA THR A 171 22.64 -12.78 26.17
C THR A 171 23.50 -14.01 26.44
N ARG A 172 23.58 -14.96 25.50
CA ARG A 172 24.44 -16.15 25.62
C ARG A 172 25.90 -15.81 25.65
N LEU A 173 26.33 -14.90 24.80
CA LEU A 173 27.72 -14.43 24.77
C LEU A 173 28.13 -13.74 26.09
N ASN A 174 27.26 -12.93 26.66
CA ASN A 174 27.48 -12.26 27.91
C ASN A 174 27.54 -13.25 29.10
N SER A 175 26.71 -14.28 29.10
CA SER A 175 26.69 -15.30 30.16
C SER A 175 27.92 -16.26 30.07
N SER A 176 28.56 -16.36 28.91
CA SER A 176 29.75 -17.22 28.74
C SER A 176 31.05 -16.59 29.27
N HIS A 177 31.02 -15.31 29.63
CA HIS A 177 32.17 -14.59 30.18
C HIS A 177 32.19 -14.49 31.72
N ASP A 178 31.16 -15.00 32.36
CA ASP A 178 31.07 -15.13 33.80
C ASP A 178 31.58 -16.51 34.24
#